data_d05d6ff97c4e48d1c07f35270ead1b5e
#
_entry.id   d05d6ff97c4e48d1c07f35270ead1b5e
#
_cell.length_a   1.000
_cell.length_b   1.000
_cell.length_c   1.000
_cell.angle_alpha   90.00
_cell.angle_beta   90.00
_cell.angle_gamma   90.00
#
_symmetry.space_group_name_H-M   'P 1'
#
loop_
_entity.id
_entity.type
_entity.pdbx_description
1 polymer ?
#
loop_
_entity_poly.entity_id
_entity_poly.type
_entity_poly.pdbx_seq_one_letter_code
_entity_poly.pdbx_strand_id
1 'polypeptide(L)'
;MTLDQKTKKIKSLIREMDSVLVAFSGGVDSTLVLALAHEVLGEKALAVTAQSASVPDREMKASHQLAKEIGARHLVIKTEEMSNPDYRTNPVNRCYHCKTELYSRLKKVAQQENIFHILNGTNTDDLGDYRPGLESAREQGVRSPLVEAQFSKQEVRELSRMMKLSIWNKPAMACLSSRIPYGQPVTPEKLAMIEQSEDLLLALGFTQVRVRHLGTLARIRSEEHTSELQSQAYLVCRLLLAKKKHKHKHKHNSYP
;
A
#
# COMPACT_ATOMS: atom_id res chain seq x y z
N MET A 1 -8.83 1.49 -28.11
CA MET A 1 -8.12 2.79 -27.99
C MET A 1 -6.62 2.50 -27.87
N THR A 2 -5.78 3.28 -28.55
CA THR A 2 -4.31 3.23 -28.37
C THR A 2 -3.90 3.82 -27.02
N LEU A 3 -2.67 3.54 -26.57
CA LEU A 3 -2.15 4.11 -25.32
C LEU A 3 -2.16 5.65 -25.33
N ASP A 4 -1.82 6.27 -26.47
CA ASP A 4 -1.86 7.72 -26.64
C ASP A 4 -3.29 8.27 -26.49
N GLN A 5 -4.28 7.62 -27.10
CA GLN A 5 -5.69 8.01 -26.97
C GLN A 5 -6.19 7.90 -25.52
N LYS A 6 -5.80 6.82 -24.80
CA LYS A 6 -6.13 6.64 -23.38
C LYS A 6 -5.46 7.70 -22.52
N THR A 7 -4.19 8.04 -22.84
CA THR A 7 -3.43 9.09 -22.13
C THR A 7 -4.08 10.46 -22.32
N LYS A 8 -4.52 10.80 -23.53
CA LYS A 8 -5.25 12.03 -23.79
C LYS A 8 -6.58 12.06 -23.04
N LYS A 9 -7.29 10.94 -23.02
CA LYS A 9 -8.58 10.81 -22.30
C LYS A 9 -8.42 11.03 -20.80
N ILE A 10 -7.45 10.35 -20.15
CA ILE A 10 -7.25 10.51 -18.70
C ILE A 10 -6.81 11.94 -18.34
N LYS A 11 -5.97 12.58 -19.16
CA LYS A 11 -5.58 13.98 -18.97
C LYS A 11 -6.78 14.95 -19.13
N SER A 12 -7.70 14.68 -20.07
CA SER A 12 -8.95 15.45 -20.20
C SER A 12 -9.83 15.31 -18.97
N LEU A 13 -10.08 14.06 -18.53
CA LEU A 13 -10.85 13.79 -17.32
C LEU A 13 -10.30 14.51 -16.08
N ILE A 14 -8.97 14.52 -15.92
CA ILE A 14 -8.31 15.19 -14.79
C ILE A 14 -8.44 16.71 -14.91
N ARG A 15 -8.30 17.27 -16.12
CA ARG A 15 -8.41 18.74 -16.35
C ARG A 15 -9.81 19.27 -16.02
N GLU A 16 -10.86 18.50 -16.30
CA GLU A 16 -12.25 18.85 -16.01
C GLU A 16 -12.56 18.90 -14.51
N MET A 17 -11.69 18.31 -13.66
CA MET A 17 -11.88 18.27 -12.21
C MET A 17 -11.34 19.53 -11.49
N ASP A 18 -10.56 20.38 -12.16
CA ASP A 18 -9.91 21.59 -11.66
C ASP A 18 -8.92 21.35 -10.49
N SER A 19 -9.28 20.55 -9.48
CA SER A 19 -8.42 20.14 -8.37
C SER A 19 -8.71 18.71 -7.96
N VAL A 20 -7.67 17.96 -7.52
CA VAL A 20 -7.81 16.56 -7.15
C VAL A 20 -6.98 16.20 -5.94
N LEU A 21 -7.53 15.29 -5.12
CA LEU A 21 -6.82 14.57 -4.07
C LEU A 21 -6.59 13.12 -4.53
N VAL A 22 -5.35 12.70 -4.62
CA VAL A 22 -4.99 11.32 -4.99
C VAL A 22 -4.76 10.50 -3.72
N ALA A 23 -5.52 9.41 -3.53
CA ALA A 23 -5.27 8.39 -2.51
C ALA A 23 -3.98 7.66 -2.88
N PHE A 24 -2.85 8.16 -2.35
CA PHE A 24 -1.51 7.83 -2.79
C PHE A 24 -0.88 6.75 -1.90
N SER A 25 -0.63 5.57 -2.48
CA SER A 25 -0.01 4.44 -1.78
C SER A 25 1.47 4.24 -2.12
N GLY A 26 2.04 5.02 -3.06
CA GLY A 26 3.36 4.77 -3.60
C GLY A 26 3.47 3.48 -4.45
N GLY A 27 2.35 2.89 -4.85
CA GLY A 27 2.29 1.82 -5.86
C GLY A 27 2.27 2.39 -7.29
N VAL A 28 2.62 1.59 -8.29
CA VAL A 28 2.73 2.02 -9.70
C VAL A 28 1.48 2.76 -10.18
N ASP A 29 0.30 2.23 -9.88
CA ASP A 29 -0.97 2.79 -10.36
C ASP A 29 -1.27 4.16 -9.77
N SER A 30 -1.20 4.30 -8.44
CA SER A 30 -1.43 5.58 -7.75
C SER A 30 -0.35 6.61 -8.09
N THR A 31 0.88 6.17 -8.36
CA THR A 31 1.98 7.04 -8.79
C THR A 31 1.75 7.57 -10.20
N LEU A 32 1.27 6.73 -11.12
CA LEU A 32 0.90 7.19 -12.46
C LEU A 32 -0.25 8.21 -12.40
N VAL A 33 -1.29 7.94 -11.61
CA VAL A 33 -2.41 8.88 -11.43
C VAL A 33 -1.91 10.22 -10.88
N LEU A 34 -1.03 10.19 -9.86
CA LEU A 34 -0.46 11.41 -9.29
C LEU A 34 0.39 12.18 -10.29
N ALA A 35 1.26 11.49 -11.03
CA ALA A 35 2.13 12.12 -12.04
C ALA A 35 1.31 12.79 -13.14
N LEU A 36 0.27 12.12 -13.65
CA LEU A 36 -0.63 12.71 -14.65
C LEU A 36 -1.45 13.88 -14.08
N ALA A 37 -1.90 13.77 -12.83
CA ALA A 37 -2.63 14.83 -12.15
C ALA A 37 -1.74 16.07 -11.95
N HIS A 38 -0.51 15.85 -11.49
CA HIS A 38 0.45 16.94 -11.31
C HIS A 38 0.86 17.59 -12.65
N GLU A 39 1.07 16.80 -13.70
CA GLU A 39 1.36 17.32 -15.05
C GLU A 39 0.23 18.23 -15.57
N VAL A 40 -1.04 17.90 -15.27
CA VAL A 40 -2.21 18.62 -15.80
C VAL A 40 -2.61 19.79 -14.93
N LEU A 41 -2.53 19.66 -13.59
CA LEU A 41 -3.11 20.59 -12.61
C LEU A 41 -2.05 21.29 -11.73
N GLY A 42 -0.77 20.86 -11.81
CA GLY A 42 0.30 21.43 -10.98
C GLY A 42 -0.02 21.30 -9.48
N GLU A 43 0.08 22.39 -8.75
CA GLU A 43 -0.16 22.49 -7.29
C GLU A 43 -1.59 22.14 -6.85
N LYS A 44 -2.55 22.09 -7.78
CA LYS A 44 -3.93 21.67 -7.50
C LYS A 44 -4.09 20.14 -7.42
N ALA A 45 -3.01 19.37 -7.64
CA ALA A 45 -2.94 17.94 -7.41
C ALA A 45 -2.28 17.65 -6.05
N LEU A 46 -3.05 17.12 -5.10
CA LEU A 46 -2.60 16.78 -3.76
C LEU A 46 -2.51 15.27 -3.59
N ALA A 47 -1.31 14.76 -3.28
CA ALA A 47 -1.14 13.37 -2.83
C ALA A 47 -1.44 13.25 -1.35
N VAL A 48 -2.21 12.24 -0.95
CA VAL A 48 -2.43 11.95 0.47
C VAL A 48 -2.16 10.47 0.73
N THR A 49 -1.19 10.20 1.60
CA THR A 49 -0.82 8.84 2.04
C THR A 49 -1.32 8.60 3.45
N ALA A 50 -1.99 7.47 3.65
CA ALA A 50 -2.42 7.03 4.97
C ALA A 50 -1.30 6.25 5.68
N GLN A 51 -0.94 6.69 6.87
CA GLN A 51 -0.08 5.97 7.79
C GLN A 51 -0.92 5.15 8.75
N SER A 52 -0.69 3.84 8.77
CA SER A 52 -1.33 2.92 9.70
C SER A 52 -0.39 1.80 10.08
N ALA A 53 -0.73 1.05 11.14
CA ALA A 53 0.05 -0.12 11.55
C ALA A 53 0.13 -1.22 10.48
N SER A 54 -0.76 -1.21 9.48
CA SER A 54 -0.78 -2.19 8.38
C SER A 54 0.08 -1.79 7.18
N VAL A 55 0.62 -0.57 7.17
CA VAL A 55 1.51 -0.06 6.11
C VAL A 55 2.95 -0.07 6.62
N PRO A 56 3.88 -0.78 5.95
CA PRO A 56 5.27 -0.79 6.37
C PRO A 56 5.91 0.61 6.33
N ASP A 57 6.80 0.91 7.28
CA ASP A 57 7.53 2.18 7.33
C ASP A 57 8.36 2.42 6.07
N ARG A 58 8.92 1.37 5.47
CA ARG A 58 9.65 1.45 4.19
C ARG A 58 8.77 1.95 3.04
N GLU A 59 7.48 1.57 3.02
CA GLU A 59 6.52 2.04 2.00
C GLU A 59 6.13 3.51 2.24
N MET A 60 6.03 3.93 3.49
CA MET A 60 5.80 5.34 3.84
C MET A 60 6.96 6.23 3.37
N LYS A 61 8.21 5.80 3.61
CA LYS A 61 9.41 6.51 3.14
C LYS A 61 9.46 6.56 1.61
N ALA A 62 9.15 5.43 0.94
CA ALA A 62 9.13 5.36 -0.51
C ALA A 62 8.05 6.26 -1.12
N SER A 63 6.85 6.32 -0.54
CA SER A 63 5.78 7.21 -1.02
C SER A 63 6.17 8.68 -0.90
N HIS A 64 6.80 9.08 0.21
CA HIS A 64 7.30 10.45 0.37
C HIS A 64 8.34 10.82 -0.69
N GLN A 65 9.30 9.92 -0.93
CA GLN A 65 10.34 10.13 -1.94
C GLN A 65 9.75 10.24 -3.35
N LEU A 66 8.79 9.39 -3.69
CA LEU A 66 8.13 9.41 -5.01
C LEU A 66 7.32 10.70 -5.22
N ALA A 67 6.58 11.16 -4.22
CA ALA A 67 5.85 12.43 -4.32
C ALA A 67 6.82 13.62 -4.55
N LYS A 68 7.98 13.60 -3.87
CA LYS A 68 9.06 14.58 -4.08
C LYS A 68 9.66 14.51 -5.49
N GLU A 69 9.89 13.30 -6.02
CA GLU A 69 10.40 13.10 -7.39
C GLU A 69 9.43 13.64 -8.45
N ILE A 70 8.11 13.51 -8.22
CA ILE A 70 7.08 14.06 -9.10
C ILE A 70 6.97 15.58 -8.95
N GLY A 71 7.38 16.15 -7.81
CA GLY A 71 7.18 17.56 -7.46
C GLY A 71 5.78 17.88 -6.92
N ALA A 72 4.98 16.87 -6.57
CA ALA A 72 3.61 17.06 -6.14
C ALA A 72 3.52 17.38 -4.63
N ARG A 73 2.52 18.17 -4.25
CA ARG A 73 2.14 18.37 -2.84
C ARG A 73 1.80 17.03 -2.21
N HIS A 74 2.31 16.79 -1.00
CA HIS A 74 2.10 15.51 -0.32
C HIS A 74 1.79 15.71 1.15
N LEU A 75 0.67 15.11 1.61
CA LEU A 75 0.29 15.02 3.02
C LEU A 75 0.29 13.57 3.49
N VAL A 76 0.64 13.38 4.75
CA VAL A 76 0.50 12.10 5.44
C VAL A 76 -0.55 12.26 6.51
N ILE A 77 -1.54 11.36 6.52
CA ILE A 77 -2.61 11.32 7.52
C ILE A 77 -2.54 10.01 8.31
N LYS A 78 -2.94 10.03 9.57
CA LYS A 78 -3.11 8.80 10.36
C LYS A 78 -4.51 8.24 10.15
N THR A 79 -4.60 6.92 10.00
CA THR A 79 -5.87 6.17 9.99
C THR A 79 -5.96 5.28 11.22
N GLU A 80 -7.18 5.03 11.67
CA GLU A 80 -7.46 4.35 12.94
C GLU A 80 -8.28 3.06 12.71
N GLU A 81 -8.06 2.38 11.58
CA GLU A 81 -8.75 1.12 11.29
C GLU A 81 -8.53 0.07 12.37
N MET A 82 -7.41 0.14 13.12
CA MET A 82 -7.16 -0.75 14.26
C MET A 82 -8.10 -0.52 15.45
N SER A 83 -8.78 0.61 15.52
CA SER A 83 -9.83 0.88 16.52
C SER A 83 -11.16 0.26 16.13
N ASN A 84 -11.35 -0.12 14.86
CA ASN A 84 -12.57 -0.74 14.37
C ASN A 84 -12.58 -2.26 14.66
N PRO A 85 -13.52 -2.79 15.48
CA PRO A 85 -13.64 -4.23 15.74
C PRO A 85 -13.82 -5.06 14.47
N ASP A 86 -14.61 -4.57 13.50
CA ASP A 86 -14.89 -5.26 12.24
C ASP A 86 -13.63 -5.42 11.39
N TYR A 87 -12.70 -4.48 11.45
CA TYR A 87 -11.38 -4.64 10.84
C TYR A 87 -10.51 -5.63 11.62
N ARG A 88 -10.49 -5.53 12.96
CA ARG A 88 -9.59 -6.32 13.83
C ARG A 88 -9.91 -7.81 13.81
N THR A 89 -11.17 -8.19 13.69
CA THR A 89 -11.59 -9.61 13.56
C THR A 89 -11.07 -10.27 12.28
N ASN A 90 -10.56 -9.46 11.33
CA ASN A 90 -9.98 -9.93 10.09
C ASN A 90 -10.92 -10.77 9.21
N PRO A 91 -12.12 -10.28 8.90
CA PRO A 91 -13.05 -10.96 8.03
C PRO A 91 -12.56 -10.92 6.57
N VAL A 92 -13.21 -11.71 5.71
CA VAL A 92 -12.89 -11.75 4.26
C VAL A 92 -13.04 -10.36 3.61
N ASN A 93 -14.01 -9.56 4.07
CA ASN A 93 -14.25 -8.19 3.61
C ASN A 93 -13.45 -7.12 4.41
N ARG A 94 -12.41 -7.48 5.18
CA ARG A 94 -11.57 -6.55 5.95
C ARG A 94 -11.16 -5.31 5.14
N CYS A 95 -10.84 -5.49 3.84
CA CYS A 95 -10.42 -4.40 2.97
C CYS A 95 -11.52 -3.34 2.77
N TYR A 96 -12.80 -3.70 2.86
CA TYR A 96 -13.89 -2.75 2.85
C TYR A 96 -13.82 -1.81 4.06
N HIS A 97 -13.69 -2.35 5.27
CA HIS A 97 -13.60 -1.56 6.50
C HIS A 97 -12.37 -0.64 6.49
N CYS A 98 -11.22 -1.15 6.05
CA CYS A 98 -9.99 -0.36 5.91
C CYS A 98 -10.17 0.80 4.91
N LYS A 99 -10.78 0.55 3.75
CA LYS A 99 -10.99 1.59 2.73
C LYS A 99 -12.06 2.60 3.13
N THR A 100 -13.08 2.18 3.86
CA THR A 100 -14.12 3.08 4.41
C THR A 100 -13.49 4.09 5.38
N GLU A 101 -12.64 3.63 6.30
CA GLU A 101 -11.90 4.53 7.19
C GLU A 101 -11.00 5.49 6.40
N LEU A 102 -10.20 4.95 5.47
CA LEU A 102 -9.32 5.76 4.62
C LEU A 102 -10.10 6.87 3.90
N TYR A 103 -11.14 6.51 3.15
CA TYR A 103 -11.88 7.49 2.35
C TYR A 103 -12.64 8.50 3.20
N SER A 104 -13.13 8.11 4.36
CA SER A 104 -13.72 9.04 5.34
C SER A 104 -12.71 10.11 5.79
N ARG A 105 -11.45 9.71 6.04
CA ARG A 105 -10.38 10.65 6.38
C ARG A 105 -9.98 11.53 5.18
N LEU A 106 -9.87 10.94 4.00
CA LEU A 106 -9.54 11.69 2.78
C LEU A 106 -10.60 12.75 2.45
N LYS A 107 -11.89 12.47 2.69
CA LYS A 107 -12.97 13.47 2.53
C LYS A 107 -12.79 14.68 3.43
N LYS A 108 -12.37 14.46 4.68
CA LYS A 108 -12.09 15.58 5.62
C LYS A 108 -10.93 16.45 5.11
N VAL A 109 -9.86 15.81 4.63
CA VAL A 109 -8.73 16.54 4.02
C VAL A 109 -9.18 17.29 2.76
N ALA A 110 -9.94 16.65 1.90
CA ALA A 110 -10.45 17.25 0.67
C ALA A 110 -11.31 18.50 0.95
N GLN A 111 -12.18 18.44 1.99
CA GLN A 111 -12.95 19.60 2.45
C GLN A 111 -12.06 20.76 2.96
N GLN A 112 -11.02 20.43 3.75
CA GLN A 112 -10.08 21.43 4.29
C GLN A 112 -9.27 22.12 3.17
N GLU A 113 -8.91 21.36 2.13
CA GLU A 113 -8.14 21.82 0.98
C GLU A 113 -9.02 22.40 -0.16
N ASN A 114 -10.35 22.44 0.02
CA ASN A 114 -11.33 22.86 -1.02
C ASN A 114 -11.20 22.03 -2.31
N ILE A 115 -10.97 20.73 -2.18
CA ILE A 115 -10.88 19.77 -3.29
C ILE A 115 -12.14 18.94 -3.35
N PHE A 116 -12.78 18.83 -4.52
CA PHE A 116 -14.06 18.12 -4.68
C PHE A 116 -13.89 16.68 -5.18
N HIS A 117 -12.75 16.34 -5.75
CA HIS A 117 -12.53 15.05 -6.39
C HIS A 117 -11.42 14.25 -5.70
N ILE A 118 -11.76 13.04 -5.23
CA ILE A 118 -10.81 12.09 -4.69
C ILE A 118 -10.57 11.00 -5.75
N LEU A 119 -9.32 10.74 -6.08
CA LEU A 119 -8.90 9.76 -7.08
C LEU A 119 -8.19 8.58 -6.42
N ASN A 120 -8.34 7.40 -7.01
CA ASN A 120 -7.54 6.22 -6.67
C ASN A 120 -6.79 5.66 -7.90
N GLY A 121 -5.92 4.68 -7.66
CA GLY A 121 -5.13 4.01 -8.70
C GLY A 121 -5.75 2.71 -9.20
N THR A 122 -7.05 2.49 -9.10
CA THR A 122 -7.71 1.28 -9.62
C THR A 122 -7.62 1.27 -11.14
N ASN A 123 -7.19 0.16 -11.74
CA ASN A 123 -7.12 -0.08 -13.17
C ASN A 123 -8.13 -1.15 -13.62
N THR A 124 -8.23 -1.45 -14.92
CA THR A 124 -9.24 -2.39 -15.44
C THR A 124 -9.07 -3.83 -14.98
N ASP A 125 -7.81 -4.28 -14.75
CA ASP A 125 -7.54 -5.65 -14.33
C ASP A 125 -8.00 -5.90 -12.88
N ASP A 126 -8.15 -4.82 -12.08
CA ASP A 126 -8.66 -4.88 -10.71
C ASP A 126 -10.16 -5.19 -10.65
N LEU A 127 -10.90 -4.97 -11.74
CA LEU A 127 -12.37 -5.17 -11.78
C LEU A 127 -12.78 -6.64 -11.87
N GLY A 128 -11.88 -7.52 -12.33
CA GLY A 128 -12.14 -8.96 -12.46
C GLY A 128 -12.05 -9.74 -11.14
N ASP A 129 -11.52 -9.14 -10.07
CA ASP A 129 -11.30 -9.76 -8.78
C ASP A 129 -12.37 -9.35 -7.74
N TYR A 130 -12.62 -10.25 -6.77
CA TYR A 130 -13.37 -9.88 -5.58
C TYR A 130 -12.55 -8.95 -4.70
N ARG A 131 -12.82 -7.65 -4.80
CA ARG A 131 -12.12 -6.60 -4.06
C ARG A 131 -13.10 -5.74 -3.25
N PRO A 132 -13.43 -6.12 -2.02
CA PRO A 132 -14.38 -5.37 -1.17
C PRO A 132 -14.04 -3.88 -1.03
N GLY A 133 -12.77 -3.52 -1.13
CA GLY A 133 -12.33 -2.13 -1.08
C GLY A 133 -12.78 -1.27 -2.27
N LEU A 134 -13.14 -1.87 -3.42
CA LEU A 134 -13.70 -1.13 -4.57
C LEU A 134 -15.15 -0.70 -4.31
N GLU A 135 -15.90 -1.52 -3.58
CA GLU A 135 -17.26 -1.18 -3.16
C GLU A 135 -17.26 0.06 -2.28
N SER A 136 -16.41 0.08 -1.25
CA SER A 136 -16.22 1.25 -0.40
C SER A 136 -15.80 2.50 -1.21
N ALA A 137 -14.91 2.37 -2.20
CA ALA A 137 -14.52 3.48 -3.06
C ALA A 137 -15.72 4.07 -3.81
N ARG A 138 -16.55 3.19 -4.40
CA ARG A 138 -17.76 3.58 -5.14
C ARG A 138 -18.77 4.29 -4.24
N GLU A 139 -19.08 3.73 -3.08
CA GLU A 139 -20.01 4.31 -2.09
C GLU A 139 -19.54 5.68 -1.58
N GLN A 140 -18.22 5.85 -1.50
CA GLN A 140 -17.60 7.09 -1.06
C GLN A 140 -17.43 8.12 -2.21
N GLY A 141 -17.84 7.80 -3.44
CA GLY A 141 -17.74 8.70 -4.59
C GLY A 141 -16.30 8.92 -5.08
N VAL A 142 -15.39 7.98 -4.79
CA VAL A 142 -13.99 8.05 -5.24
C VAL A 142 -13.91 7.64 -6.70
N ARG A 143 -13.25 8.46 -7.51
CA ARG A 143 -13.10 8.23 -8.95
C ARG A 143 -11.87 7.38 -9.25
N SER A 144 -11.96 6.58 -10.31
CA SER A 144 -10.90 5.69 -10.78
C SER A 144 -10.49 6.05 -12.20
N PRO A 145 -9.68 7.09 -12.42
CA PRO A 145 -9.42 7.64 -13.75
C PRO A 145 -8.74 6.65 -14.69
N LEU A 146 -7.98 5.69 -14.19
CA LEU A 146 -7.41 4.61 -14.99
C LEU A 146 -8.49 3.68 -15.53
N VAL A 147 -9.51 3.36 -14.74
CA VAL A 147 -10.69 2.57 -15.20
C VAL A 147 -11.49 3.37 -16.22
N GLU A 148 -11.77 4.64 -15.93
CA GLU A 148 -12.54 5.53 -16.81
C GLU A 148 -11.87 5.71 -18.18
N ALA A 149 -10.53 5.70 -18.20
CA ALA A 149 -9.74 5.75 -19.44
C ALA A 149 -9.36 4.34 -19.98
N GLN A 150 -9.84 3.26 -19.35
CA GLN A 150 -9.64 1.87 -19.77
C GLN A 150 -8.18 1.40 -19.78
N PHE A 151 -7.37 1.82 -18.82
CA PHE A 151 -6.00 1.34 -18.66
C PHE A 151 -5.94 -0.06 -18.03
N SER A 152 -5.26 -0.99 -18.69
CA SER A 152 -4.82 -2.25 -18.11
C SER A 152 -3.57 -2.06 -17.26
N LYS A 153 -3.23 -3.05 -16.42
CA LYS A 153 -2.01 -3.04 -15.62
C LYS A 153 -0.74 -2.95 -16.47
N GLN A 154 -0.73 -3.61 -17.62
CA GLN A 154 0.39 -3.56 -18.56
C GLN A 154 0.57 -2.14 -19.11
N GLU A 155 -0.49 -1.48 -19.54
CA GLU A 155 -0.46 -0.11 -20.06
C GLU A 155 -0.07 0.91 -18.98
N VAL A 156 -0.50 0.71 -17.73
CA VAL A 156 -0.04 1.52 -16.59
C VAL A 156 1.47 1.43 -16.44
N ARG A 157 2.06 0.24 -16.50
CA ARG A 157 3.53 0.05 -16.43
C ARG A 157 4.25 0.66 -17.62
N GLU A 158 3.72 0.47 -18.82
CA GLU A 158 4.28 1.02 -20.05
C GLU A 158 4.31 2.55 -20.03
N LEU A 159 3.19 3.19 -19.70
CA LEU A 159 3.14 4.66 -19.59
C LEU A 159 4.03 5.17 -18.45
N SER A 160 4.07 4.48 -17.31
CA SER A 160 4.97 4.83 -16.20
C SER A 160 6.44 4.78 -16.63
N ARG A 161 6.84 3.80 -17.45
CA ARG A 161 8.19 3.70 -18.01
C ARG A 161 8.47 4.84 -19.00
N MET A 162 7.52 5.15 -19.90
CA MET A 162 7.64 6.26 -20.85
C MET A 162 7.80 7.62 -20.12
N MET A 163 7.09 7.81 -19.01
CA MET A 163 7.19 9.00 -18.16
C MET A 163 8.44 8.96 -17.24
N LYS A 164 9.29 7.94 -17.34
CA LYS A 164 10.52 7.75 -16.55
C LYS A 164 10.27 7.70 -15.03
N LEU A 165 9.09 7.22 -14.60
CA LEU A 165 8.81 7.02 -13.18
C LEU A 165 9.64 5.85 -12.67
N SER A 166 10.43 6.06 -11.61
CA SER A 166 11.36 5.05 -11.05
C SER A 166 10.66 3.76 -10.63
N ILE A 167 9.36 3.84 -10.33
CA ILE A 167 8.52 2.77 -9.79
C ILE A 167 7.90 1.84 -10.84
N TRP A 168 8.09 2.08 -12.15
CA TRP A 168 7.34 1.44 -13.23
C TRP A 168 7.29 -0.10 -13.17
N ASN A 169 8.32 -0.76 -12.64
CA ASN A 169 8.42 -2.23 -12.53
C ASN A 169 8.24 -2.75 -11.09
N LYS A 170 7.90 -1.88 -10.11
CA LYS A 170 7.71 -2.31 -8.72
C LYS A 170 6.63 -3.38 -8.64
N PRO A 171 6.88 -4.50 -7.94
CA PRO A 171 5.87 -5.52 -7.68
C PRO A 171 4.69 -4.97 -6.86
N ALA A 172 3.52 -5.59 -7.02
CA ALA A 172 2.36 -5.25 -6.19
C ALA A 172 2.64 -5.60 -4.72
N MET A 173 2.52 -4.59 -3.86
CA MET A 173 2.68 -4.74 -2.42
C MET A 173 1.32 -4.76 -1.74
N ALA A 174 1.04 -5.84 -1.03
CA ALA A 174 -0.13 -5.92 -0.17
C ALA A 174 0.21 -5.44 1.25
N CYS A 175 -0.79 -4.97 2.00
CA CYS A 175 -0.61 -4.51 3.38
C CYS A 175 -0.17 -5.66 4.32
N LEU A 176 0.48 -5.35 5.44
CA LEU A 176 0.95 -6.35 6.43
C LEU A 176 -0.18 -7.24 6.94
N SER A 177 -1.40 -6.72 7.07
CA SER A 177 -2.57 -7.50 7.51
C SER A 177 -2.90 -8.68 6.60
N SER A 178 -2.51 -8.63 5.31
CA SER A 178 -2.70 -9.76 4.37
C SER A 178 -1.81 -10.97 4.67
N ARG A 179 -0.87 -10.84 5.61
CA ARG A 179 0.01 -11.91 6.09
C ARG A 179 -0.62 -12.71 7.22
N ILE A 180 -1.75 -12.24 7.73
CA ILE A 180 -2.52 -12.91 8.80
C ILE A 180 -3.71 -13.60 8.15
N PRO A 181 -3.92 -14.91 8.40
CA PRO A 181 -5.08 -15.65 7.86
C PRO A 181 -6.41 -15.02 8.28
N TYR A 182 -7.39 -15.02 7.39
CA TYR A 182 -8.74 -14.56 7.73
C TYR A 182 -9.28 -15.27 8.97
N GLY A 183 -10.05 -14.57 9.79
CA GLY A 183 -10.59 -15.05 11.06
C GLY A 183 -9.59 -15.03 12.22
N GLN A 184 -8.29 -14.82 11.96
CA GLN A 184 -7.32 -14.56 13.03
C GLN A 184 -7.21 -13.05 13.28
N PRO A 185 -7.33 -12.58 14.54
CA PRO A 185 -7.28 -11.16 14.83
C PRO A 185 -6.01 -10.47 14.34
N VAL A 186 -6.18 -9.30 13.72
CA VAL A 186 -5.09 -8.38 13.42
C VAL A 186 -4.75 -7.61 14.68
N THR A 187 -3.49 -7.65 15.11
CA THR A 187 -3.01 -6.89 16.27
C THR A 187 -1.72 -6.15 15.92
N PRO A 188 -1.43 -5.01 16.61
CA PRO A 188 -0.19 -4.26 16.39
C PRO A 188 1.06 -5.12 16.54
N GLU A 189 1.06 -6.04 17.52
CA GLU A 189 2.22 -6.92 17.80
C GLU A 189 2.49 -7.86 16.63
N LYS A 190 1.43 -8.48 16.05
CA LYS A 190 1.57 -9.35 14.88
C LYS A 190 2.07 -8.57 13.67
N LEU A 191 1.54 -7.36 13.44
CA LEU A 191 1.98 -6.52 12.33
C LEU A 191 3.45 -6.13 12.48
N ALA A 192 3.87 -5.72 13.68
CA ALA A 192 5.27 -5.38 13.96
C ALA A 192 6.21 -6.59 13.80
N MET A 193 5.79 -7.80 14.23
CA MET A 193 6.58 -9.02 14.02
C MET A 193 6.75 -9.34 12.54
N ILE A 194 5.69 -9.18 11.75
CA ILE A 194 5.72 -9.41 10.29
C ILE A 194 6.68 -8.42 9.64
N GLU A 195 6.53 -7.12 9.93
CA GLU A 195 7.35 -6.06 9.36
C GLU A 195 8.83 -6.28 9.67
N GLN A 196 9.18 -6.46 10.94
CA GLN A 196 10.57 -6.71 11.37
C GLN A 196 11.17 -7.96 10.69
N SER A 197 10.36 -9.00 10.50
CA SER A 197 10.81 -10.22 9.82
C SER A 197 11.04 -9.98 8.33
N GLU A 198 10.13 -9.26 7.64
CA GLU A 198 10.30 -8.90 6.24
C GLU A 198 11.50 -7.96 6.04
N ASP A 199 11.68 -6.96 6.90
CA ASP A 199 12.81 -6.02 6.84
C ASP A 199 14.16 -6.71 7.04
N LEU A 200 14.24 -7.68 7.96
CA LEU A 200 15.44 -8.48 8.15
C LEU A 200 15.79 -9.29 6.88
N LEU A 201 14.80 -9.93 6.26
CA LEU A 201 15.02 -10.71 5.04
C LEU A 201 15.42 -9.82 3.87
N LEU A 202 14.81 -8.64 3.73
CA LEU A 202 15.21 -7.66 2.72
C LEU A 202 16.66 -7.17 2.95
N ALA A 203 17.06 -6.94 4.22
CA ALA A 203 18.43 -6.55 4.56
C ALA A 203 19.46 -7.67 4.28
N LEU A 204 19.03 -8.94 4.25
CA LEU A 204 19.83 -10.09 3.83
C LEU A 204 19.91 -10.27 2.30
N GLY A 205 19.28 -9.37 1.51
CA GLY A 205 19.35 -9.38 0.05
C GLY A 205 18.19 -10.10 -0.64
N PHE A 206 17.22 -10.64 0.11
CA PHE A 206 16.03 -11.23 -0.51
C PHE A 206 15.17 -10.13 -1.14
N THR A 207 14.66 -10.39 -2.34
CA THR A 207 13.68 -9.53 -2.99
C THR A 207 12.27 -10.11 -2.80
N GLN A 208 11.20 -9.29 -2.85
CA GLN A 208 9.80 -9.74 -2.83
C GLN A 208 9.44 -10.75 -1.72
N VAL A 209 9.81 -10.43 -0.50
CA VAL A 209 9.55 -11.28 0.67
C VAL A 209 8.14 -11.09 1.23
N ARG A 210 7.51 -12.19 1.64
CA ARG A 210 6.26 -12.19 2.42
C ARG A 210 6.37 -13.18 3.57
N VAL A 211 6.22 -12.67 4.79
CA VAL A 211 6.21 -13.49 6.02
C VAL A 211 4.79 -13.62 6.54
N ARG A 212 4.17 -14.79 6.38
CA ARG A 212 2.83 -15.07 6.90
C ARG A 212 2.91 -15.51 8.35
N HIS A 213 2.09 -14.91 9.19
CA HIS A 213 1.94 -15.24 10.61
C HIS A 213 0.84 -16.29 10.78
N LEU A 214 1.21 -17.51 11.19
CA LEU A 214 0.32 -18.65 11.37
C LEU A 214 0.27 -19.10 12.84
N GLY A 215 0.02 -18.16 13.76
CA GLY A 215 0.05 -18.41 15.21
C GLY A 215 1.48 -18.59 15.72
N THR A 216 1.88 -19.82 16.02
CA THR A 216 3.24 -20.16 16.47
C THR A 216 4.23 -20.38 15.34
N LEU A 217 3.76 -20.40 14.09
CA LEU A 217 4.58 -20.65 12.90
C LEU A 217 4.67 -19.38 12.04
N ALA A 218 5.80 -19.21 11.36
CA ALA A 218 5.97 -18.23 10.29
C ALA A 218 6.23 -18.95 8.97
N ARG A 219 5.46 -18.60 7.92
CA ARG A 219 5.71 -19.09 6.57
C ARG A 219 6.33 -17.99 5.74
N ILE A 220 7.56 -18.21 5.29
CA ILE A 220 8.29 -17.29 4.44
C ILE A 220 8.08 -17.70 2.99
N ARG A 221 7.80 -16.70 2.13
CA ARG A 221 7.79 -16.83 0.68
C ARG A 221 8.70 -15.77 0.10
N SER A 222 9.67 -16.20 -0.72
CA SER A 222 10.48 -15.36 -1.58
C SER A 222 10.35 -15.85 -3.02
N GLU A 223 10.71 -15.04 -4.00
CA GLU A 223 10.70 -15.46 -5.41
C GLU A 223 11.99 -16.23 -5.79
N GLU A 224 12.98 -16.26 -4.91
CA GLU A 224 14.23 -16.99 -5.11
C GLU A 224 14.06 -18.44 -4.65
N HIS A 225 13.62 -19.31 -5.56
CA HIS A 225 13.43 -20.73 -5.31
C HIS A 225 14.75 -21.49 -5.48
N THR A 226 15.57 -21.55 -4.42
CA THR A 226 16.61 -22.59 -4.30
C THR A 226 16.40 -23.36 -3.01
N SER A 227 16.63 -24.70 -3.05
CA SER A 227 16.48 -25.61 -1.91
C SER A 227 17.33 -25.21 -0.69
N GLU A 228 18.43 -24.52 -0.88
CA GLU A 228 19.30 -23.96 0.17
C GLU A 228 18.66 -22.78 0.93
N LEU A 229 17.80 -21.99 0.27
CA LEU A 229 17.14 -20.85 0.89
C LEU A 229 16.06 -21.24 1.90
N GLN A 230 15.42 -22.41 1.76
CA GLN A 230 14.48 -22.90 2.75
C GLN A 230 15.19 -23.22 4.09
N SER A 231 16.42 -23.68 4.06
CA SER A 231 17.23 -23.95 5.26
C SER A 231 17.70 -22.63 5.94
N GLN A 232 18.07 -21.63 5.17
CA GLN A 232 18.45 -20.30 5.70
C GLN A 232 17.27 -19.53 6.30
N ALA A 233 16.11 -19.59 5.66
CA ALA A 233 14.87 -18.99 6.16
C ALA A 233 14.45 -19.61 7.51
N TYR A 234 14.59 -20.91 7.67
CA TYR A 234 14.34 -21.63 8.92
C TYR A 234 15.33 -21.24 10.03
N LEU A 235 16.61 -21.01 9.69
CA LEU A 235 17.65 -20.54 10.59
C LEU A 235 17.37 -19.10 11.07
N VAL A 236 16.92 -18.21 10.20
CA VAL A 236 16.55 -16.82 10.53
C VAL A 236 15.37 -16.78 11.50
N CYS A 237 14.33 -17.59 11.28
CA CYS A 237 13.22 -17.70 12.25
C CYS A 237 13.68 -18.19 13.62
N ARG A 238 14.59 -19.17 13.70
CA ARG A 238 15.17 -19.65 14.97
C ARG A 238 16.02 -18.57 15.65
N LEU A 239 16.82 -17.81 14.91
CA LEU A 239 17.66 -16.73 15.45
C LEU A 239 16.83 -15.57 16.02
N LEU A 240 15.72 -15.20 15.37
CA LEU A 240 14.78 -14.19 15.86
C LEU A 240 14.09 -14.64 17.16
N LEU A 241 13.67 -15.90 17.25
CA LEU A 241 13.10 -16.48 18.46
C LEU A 241 14.15 -16.61 19.59
N ALA A 242 15.39 -16.93 19.26
CA ALA A 242 16.50 -17.01 20.23
C ALA A 242 16.88 -15.63 20.80
N LYS A 243 16.96 -14.57 19.95
CA LYS A 243 17.22 -13.19 20.42
C LYS A 243 16.13 -12.67 21.38
N LYS A 244 14.86 -13.07 21.17
CA LYS A 244 13.77 -12.69 22.07
C LYS A 244 13.89 -13.38 23.44
N LYS A 245 14.33 -14.64 23.49
CA LYS A 245 14.59 -15.36 24.74
C LYS A 245 15.77 -14.76 25.52
N HIS A 246 16.83 -14.29 24.85
CA HIS A 246 17.96 -13.63 25.50
C HIS A 246 17.61 -12.25 26.08
N LYS A 247 16.79 -11.44 25.40
CA LYS A 247 16.34 -10.13 25.93
C LYS A 247 15.44 -10.30 27.18
N HIS A 248 14.69 -11.37 27.30
CA HIS A 248 13.89 -11.64 28.50
C HIS A 248 14.74 -12.12 29.68
N LYS A 249 15.82 -12.87 29.45
CA LYS A 249 16.71 -13.33 30.54
C LYS A 249 17.52 -12.20 31.18
N HIS A 250 17.90 -11.17 30.43
CA HIS A 250 18.63 -10.03 30.99
C HIS A 250 17.78 -9.02 31.78
N LYS A 251 16.43 -9.08 31.69
CA LYS A 251 15.55 -8.23 32.49
C LYS A 251 15.20 -8.80 33.87
N HIS A 252 15.52 -10.06 34.14
CA HIS A 252 15.24 -10.68 35.44
C HIS A 252 16.43 -10.82 36.37
N ASN A 253 17.65 -10.38 35.98
CA ASN A 253 18.86 -10.47 36.82
C ASN A 253 19.38 -9.12 37.34
N SER A 254 18.53 -8.12 37.46
CA SER A 254 18.91 -6.82 38.06
C SER A 254 17.88 -6.46 39.13
N TYR A 255 17.97 -7.13 40.29
CA TYR A 255 17.61 -6.58 41.62
C TYR A 255 18.59 -7.14 42.66
N PRO A 256 19.06 -6.27 43.54
CA PRO A 256 20.02 -6.60 44.59
C PRO A 256 19.43 -7.47 45.68
#